data_7b534903d42af245de1c2b28f020e5f7
#
_entry.id   7b534903d42af245de1c2b28f020e5f7
#
_cell.length_a   1.000
_cell.length_b   1.000
_cell.length_c   1.000
_cell.angle_alpha   90.00
_cell.angle_beta   90.00
_cell.angle_gamma   90.00
#
_symmetry.space_group_name_H-M   'P 1'
#
loop_
_entity.id
_entity.type
_entity.pdbx_description
1 polymer ?
#
loop_
_entity_poly.entity_id
_entity_poly.type
_entity_poly.pdbx_seq_one_letter_code
_entity_poly.pdbx_strand_id
1 'polypeptide(L)'
;MLKVQCGNRSLLLTGDISSTVEQSLVNSGTDLQTDILKVAHHGSAGSSSASFLAEAAPKYAAISVGAGNSYGHPTAQALQRLQAVKAKIYRTDQMGTIQMQVQNSGIQATTQKGSAAMCKHRTTKNVTKITPASFNGDGRAQTSAVCVSCGYTKVTSAAKIAKVSAPKLAKTVYTYNGKVQKPSVTVKDSTGKRLKAGADYTANYPKGRKAVGRYGVQVKLKGKYKGSRTVYFTVKPKGTSISKVTGGKKKITVTWKKQKAQTTGYQIQYSTSSNFKNAKTVTVSKNSTTKKTITGLKNGKKYYVRVRTYKTVKTGHKSTKYYSNWSKSKNTASAKKSAPKGNTVYVSTTGKKYHYIKSCAGKHPIKTTLKEAKKNHTPCKKCAM
;
A
#
# COMPACT_ATOMS: atom_id res chain seq x y z
N MET A 1 49.73 0.03 17.49
CA MET A 1 50.31 0.06 16.13
C MET A 1 51.74 0.58 16.19
N LEU A 2 52.65 0.02 15.37
CA LEU A 2 54.04 0.45 15.28
C LEU A 2 54.46 0.54 13.82
N LYS A 3 55.03 1.66 13.39
CA LYS A 3 55.64 1.82 12.08
C LYS A 3 57.15 1.73 12.21
N VAL A 4 57.76 0.84 11.46
CA VAL A 4 59.23 0.67 11.41
C VAL A 4 59.70 1.14 10.07
N GLN A 5 60.71 2.00 10.07
CA GLN A 5 61.35 2.52 8.88
C GLN A 5 62.74 1.89 8.70
N CYS A 6 63.04 1.43 7.50
CA CYS A 6 64.35 0.89 7.16
C CYS A 6 64.76 1.48 5.81
N GLY A 7 65.62 2.50 5.82
CA GLY A 7 65.90 3.31 4.68
C GLY A 7 64.64 3.94 4.08
N ASN A 8 64.40 3.71 2.80
CA ASN A 8 63.19 4.18 2.09
C ASN A 8 62.04 3.18 2.07
N ARG A 9 62.11 2.15 2.95
CA ARG A 9 61.09 1.12 3.08
C ARG A 9 60.44 1.13 4.46
N SER A 10 59.18 0.79 4.56
CA SER A 10 58.44 0.80 5.79
C SER A 10 57.66 -0.49 6.02
N LEU A 11 57.51 -0.82 7.30
CA LEU A 11 56.70 -1.93 7.84
C LEU A 11 55.72 -1.37 8.83
N LEU A 12 54.45 -1.71 8.72
CA LEU A 12 53.39 -1.34 9.66
C LEU A 12 52.88 -2.57 10.41
N LEU A 13 53.10 -2.57 11.70
CA LEU A 13 52.63 -3.61 12.62
C LEU A 13 51.39 -3.11 13.34
N THR A 14 50.22 -3.65 13.00
CA THR A 14 48.94 -3.14 13.47
C THR A 14 48.39 -3.80 14.72
N GLY A 15 49.00 -4.95 15.14
CA GLY A 15 48.42 -5.73 16.26
C GLY A 15 46.99 -6.15 15.96
N ASP A 16 46.11 -6.00 16.92
CA ASP A 16 44.70 -6.38 16.83
C ASP A 16 43.75 -5.14 16.85
N ILE A 17 44.22 -4.01 16.29
CA ILE A 17 43.39 -2.79 16.22
C ILE A 17 42.08 -3.05 15.47
N SER A 18 41.01 -2.42 15.96
CA SER A 18 39.68 -2.47 15.33
C SER A 18 39.55 -1.42 14.21
N SER A 19 38.54 -1.59 13.38
CA SER A 19 38.19 -0.60 12.32
C SER A 19 37.90 0.80 12.90
N THR A 20 37.44 0.90 14.15
CA THR A 20 37.23 2.19 14.84
C THR A 20 38.55 2.90 15.09
N VAL A 21 39.57 2.16 15.57
CA VAL A 21 40.93 2.70 15.80
C VAL A 21 41.56 3.07 14.44
N GLU A 22 41.40 2.23 13.43
CA GLU A 22 41.87 2.51 12.07
C GLU A 22 41.28 3.82 11.53
N GLN A 23 39.98 4.02 11.70
CA GLN A 23 39.31 5.25 11.27
C GLN A 23 39.83 6.50 12.02
N SER A 24 40.10 6.38 13.31
CA SER A 24 40.72 7.47 14.08
C SER A 24 42.11 7.83 13.56
N LEU A 25 42.90 6.84 13.17
CA LEU A 25 44.24 7.05 12.59
C LEU A 25 44.16 7.71 11.20
N VAL A 26 43.20 7.32 10.37
CA VAL A 26 42.94 7.96 9.08
C VAL A 26 42.51 9.41 9.27
N ASN A 27 41.57 9.67 10.19
CA ASN A 27 41.04 11.00 10.46
C ASN A 27 42.08 11.96 11.08
N SER A 28 43.06 11.42 11.82
CA SER A 28 44.14 12.22 12.41
C SER A 28 45.25 12.62 11.44
N GLY A 29 45.17 12.16 10.18
CA GLY A 29 46.21 12.42 9.19
C GLY A 29 47.53 11.72 9.47
N THR A 30 47.51 10.66 10.30
CA THR A 30 48.70 9.87 10.59
C THR A 30 49.27 9.28 9.30
N ASP A 31 50.58 9.40 9.08
CA ASP A 31 51.24 8.75 7.93
C ASP A 31 51.16 7.22 8.05
N LEU A 32 50.25 6.62 7.30
CA LEU A 32 49.97 5.19 7.28
C LEU A 32 50.65 4.47 6.12
N GLN A 33 51.19 5.17 5.12
CA GLN A 33 51.82 4.57 3.93
C GLN A 33 52.86 3.55 4.35
N THR A 34 52.84 2.35 3.74
CA THR A 34 53.77 1.28 4.09
C THR A 34 54.01 0.34 2.95
N ASP A 35 55.24 -0.20 2.85
CA ASP A 35 55.52 -1.28 1.90
C ASP A 35 55.03 -2.64 2.38
N ILE A 36 55.14 -2.92 3.70
CA ILE A 36 54.73 -4.18 4.32
C ILE A 36 53.72 -3.90 5.39
N LEU A 37 52.59 -4.55 5.34
CA LEU A 37 51.55 -4.53 6.38
C LEU A 37 51.46 -5.87 7.07
N LYS A 38 51.69 -5.91 8.38
CA LYS A 38 51.21 -7.03 9.21
C LYS A 38 49.70 -6.79 9.46
N VAL A 39 48.88 -7.59 8.82
CA VAL A 39 47.42 -7.43 8.81
C VAL A 39 46.86 -7.54 10.25
N ALA A 40 46.02 -6.60 10.60
CA ALA A 40 45.39 -6.51 11.90
C ALA A 40 44.52 -7.73 12.24
N HIS A 41 44.51 -8.10 13.50
CA HIS A 41 43.59 -9.08 14.11
C HIS A 41 43.47 -10.36 13.25
N HIS A 42 44.61 -10.87 12.80
CA HIS A 42 44.72 -12.11 12.01
C HIS A 42 43.86 -12.16 10.75
N GLY A 43 43.43 -11.02 10.25
CA GLY A 43 42.51 -10.90 9.12
C GLY A 43 41.04 -10.99 9.52
N SER A 44 40.66 -10.50 10.69
CA SER A 44 39.26 -10.35 11.13
C SER A 44 38.45 -9.44 10.18
N ALA A 45 37.14 -9.66 10.10
CA ALA A 45 36.23 -8.79 9.37
C ALA A 45 36.13 -7.38 9.97
N GLY A 46 36.35 -7.25 11.28
CA GLY A 46 36.27 -6.02 12.07
C GLY A 46 37.54 -5.16 12.01
N SER A 47 38.54 -5.52 11.19
CA SER A 47 39.81 -4.81 11.03
C SER A 47 40.21 -4.71 9.56
N SER A 48 41.25 -3.98 9.26
CA SER A 48 41.74 -3.73 7.89
C SER A 48 40.64 -3.17 6.99
N SER A 49 40.07 -2.04 7.43
CA SER A 49 38.99 -1.31 6.72
C SER A 49 39.47 -0.80 5.36
N ALA A 50 38.51 -0.54 4.45
CA ALA A 50 38.85 -0.08 3.11
C ALA A 50 39.57 1.29 3.12
N SER A 51 39.12 2.22 4.00
CA SER A 51 39.77 3.54 4.18
C SER A 51 41.18 3.42 4.69
N PHE A 52 41.40 2.61 5.74
CA PHE A 52 42.72 2.38 6.29
C PHE A 52 43.67 1.74 5.26
N LEU A 53 43.21 0.74 4.49
CA LEU A 53 44.01 0.09 3.48
C LEU A 53 44.31 0.99 2.28
N ALA A 54 43.42 1.90 1.93
CA ALA A 54 43.65 2.90 0.89
C ALA A 54 44.77 3.85 1.29
N GLU A 55 44.82 4.34 2.53
CA GLU A 55 45.87 5.19 3.05
C GLU A 55 47.20 4.45 3.24
N ALA A 56 47.12 3.22 3.78
CA ALA A 56 48.32 2.41 4.01
C ALA A 56 48.96 1.92 2.70
N ALA A 57 48.21 1.72 1.67
CA ALA A 57 48.59 1.32 0.30
C ALA A 57 49.71 0.25 0.26
N PRO A 58 49.61 -0.88 1.02
CA PRO A 58 50.71 -1.82 1.19
C PRO A 58 50.98 -2.60 -0.09
N LYS A 59 52.27 -2.80 -0.43
CA LYS A 59 52.68 -3.69 -1.50
C LYS A 59 52.60 -5.17 -1.08
N TYR A 60 52.89 -5.44 0.20
CA TYR A 60 52.89 -6.77 0.80
C TYR A 60 52.02 -6.78 2.07
N ALA A 61 51.19 -7.80 2.19
CA ALA A 61 50.34 -8.00 3.35
C ALA A 61 50.63 -9.37 3.99
N ALA A 62 51.14 -9.38 5.21
CA ALA A 62 51.42 -10.60 5.97
C ALA A 62 50.30 -10.88 6.98
N ILE A 63 49.64 -12.02 6.88
CA ILE A 63 48.64 -12.50 7.79
C ILE A 63 49.19 -13.61 8.63
N SER A 64 49.41 -13.37 9.94
CA SER A 64 49.80 -14.37 10.91
C SER A 64 48.54 -15.04 11.44
N VAL A 65 48.30 -16.30 11.08
CA VAL A 65 47.07 -17.03 11.43
C VAL A 65 47.35 -18.55 11.45
N GLY A 66 46.75 -19.28 12.38
CA GLY A 66 46.86 -20.74 12.46
C GLY A 66 46.00 -21.47 11.45
N ALA A 67 46.53 -22.58 10.91
CA ALA A 67 45.74 -23.49 10.09
C ALA A 67 44.61 -24.11 10.92
N GLY A 68 43.38 -24.08 10.40
CA GLY A 68 42.23 -24.67 11.10
C GLY A 68 41.74 -23.89 12.33
N ASN A 69 42.10 -22.58 12.46
CA ASN A 69 41.62 -21.77 13.59
C ASN A 69 40.12 -21.71 13.68
N SER A 70 39.57 -21.72 14.91
CA SER A 70 38.13 -21.72 15.17
C SER A 70 37.46 -20.37 14.91
N TYR A 71 38.22 -19.27 14.74
CA TYR A 71 37.70 -17.92 14.53
C TYR A 71 37.32 -17.65 13.08
N GLY A 72 37.63 -18.56 12.13
CA GLY A 72 37.37 -18.37 10.72
C GLY A 72 38.24 -17.28 10.07
N HIS A 73 39.40 -16.96 10.66
CA HIS A 73 40.35 -16.00 10.14
C HIS A 73 41.35 -16.67 9.15
N PRO A 74 41.81 -15.91 8.13
CA PRO A 74 41.34 -14.61 7.71
C PRO A 74 39.97 -14.72 7.04
N THR A 75 39.12 -13.73 7.27
CA THR A 75 37.78 -13.69 6.67
C THR A 75 37.86 -13.35 5.18
N ALA A 76 36.86 -13.80 4.41
CA ALA A 76 36.76 -13.46 2.99
C ALA A 76 36.71 -11.94 2.75
N GLN A 77 36.08 -11.19 3.68
CA GLN A 77 35.99 -9.73 3.61
C GLN A 77 37.35 -9.05 3.76
N ALA A 78 38.17 -9.49 4.74
CA ALA A 78 39.51 -8.95 4.90
C ALA A 78 40.40 -9.23 3.68
N LEU A 79 40.34 -10.45 3.14
CA LEU A 79 41.07 -10.79 1.92
C LEU A 79 40.63 -9.96 0.69
N GLN A 80 39.33 -9.74 0.54
CA GLN A 80 38.79 -8.88 -0.54
C GLN A 80 39.31 -7.45 -0.46
N ARG A 81 39.35 -6.86 0.75
CA ARG A 81 39.86 -5.51 0.95
C ARG A 81 41.35 -5.39 0.64
N LEU A 82 42.16 -6.38 1.04
CA LEU A 82 43.59 -6.44 0.71
C LEU A 82 43.82 -6.61 -0.79
N GLN A 83 42.99 -7.40 -1.46
CA GLN A 83 43.07 -7.57 -2.92
C GLN A 83 42.64 -6.30 -3.66
N ALA A 84 41.69 -5.54 -3.14
CA ALA A 84 41.25 -4.28 -3.74
C ALA A 84 42.38 -3.26 -3.84
N VAL A 85 43.27 -3.22 -2.84
CA VAL A 85 44.47 -2.37 -2.86
C VAL A 85 45.67 -3.04 -3.53
N LYS A 86 45.49 -4.18 -4.22
CA LYS A 86 46.48 -4.94 -4.96
C LYS A 86 47.67 -5.43 -4.10
N ALA A 87 47.53 -5.56 -2.80
CA ALA A 87 48.54 -6.08 -1.92
C ALA A 87 48.86 -7.55 -2.21
N LYS A 88 50.15 -7.90 -2.27
CA LYS A 88 50.59 -9.31 -2.37
C LYS A 88 50.45 -9.97 -1.01
N ILE A 89 49.50 -10.90 -0.91
CA ILE A 89 49.08 -11.49 0.38
C ILE A 89 49.92 -12.74 0.68
N TYR A 90 50.48 -12.80 1.92
CA TYR A 90 51.17 -13.93 2.49
C TYR A 90 50.47 -14.39 3.74
N ARG A 91 50.23 -15.70 3.90
CA ARG A 91 49.48 -16.27 5.00
C ARG A 91 50.25 -17.42 5.68
N THR A 92 50.43 -17.35 7.00
CA THR A 92 51.18 -18.39 7.74
C THR A 92 50.48 -19.74 7.78
N ASP A 93 49.13 -19.77 7.75
CA ASP A 93 48.36 -21.02 7.73
C ASP A 93 48.54 -21.82 6.44
N GLN A 94 48.90 -21.14 5.33
CA GLN A 94 49.14 -21.76 4.01
C GLN A 94 50.64 -21.95 3.70
N MET A 95 51.42 -20.97 4.10
CA MET A 95 52.82 -20.85 3.64
C MET A 95 53.86 -21.20 4.74
N GLY A 96 53.43 -21.48 5.94
CA GLY A 96 54.30 -21.67 7.11
C GLY A 96 54.98 -20.36 7.53
N THR A 97 56.21 -20.43 7.99
CA THR A 97 56.97 -19.22 8.33
C THR A 97 57.17 -18.34 7.10
N ILE A 98 56.92 -17.04 7.27
CA ILE A 98 57.09 -16.02 6.22
C ILE A 98 58.25 -15.13 6.67
N GLN A 99 59.29 -15.06 5.89
CA GLN A 99 60.41 -14.15 6.08
C GLN A 99 60.38 -13.06 5.00
N MET A 100 60.35 -11.80 5.41
CA MET A 100 60.42 -10.65 4.50
C MET A 100 61.74 -9.92 4.79
N GLN A 101 62.63 -9.98 3.83
CA GLN A 101 63.93 -9.35 3.89
C GLN A 101 63.89 -8.04 3.13
N VAL A 102 64.18 -6.95 3.80
CA VAL A 102 64.26 -5.62 3.23
C VAL A 102 65.70 -5.36 2.82
N GLN A 103 65.88 -5.04 1.52
CA GLN A 103 67.16 -4.76 0.93
C GLN A 103 67.10 -3.43 0.13
N ASN A 104 68.26 -2.84 -0.16
CA ASN A 104 68.26 -1.63 -1.00
C ASN A 104 67.63 -1.85 -2.39
N SER A 105 67.82 -3.08 -2.93
CA SER A 105 67.20 -3.49 -4.22
C SER A 105 65.72 -3.77 -4.16
N GLY A 106 65.10 -3.91 -2.96
CA GLY A 106 63.71 -4.20 -2.79
C GLY A 106 63.35 -5.05 -1.58
N ILE A 107 62.20 -5.64 -1.61
CA ILE A 107 61.67 -6.55 -0.56
C ILE A 107 61.61 -7.97 -1.14
N GLN A 108 62.34 -8.91 -0.55
CA GLN A 108 62.27 -10.31 -0.87
C GLN A 108 61.46 -11.08 0.19
N ALA A 109 60.42 -11.76 -0.25
CA ALA A 109 59.62 -12.60 0.61
C ALA A 109 59.88 -14.08 0.34
N THR A 110 60.32 -14.83 1.37
CA THR A 110 60.47 -16.27 1.32
C THR A 110 59.53 -16.94 2.28
N THR A 111 59.14 -18.17 2.02
CA THR A 111 58.17 -18.90 2.80
C THR A 111 58.65 -20.34 3.07
N GLN A 112 58.35 -20.88 4.25
CA GLN A 112 58.78 -22.23 4.65
C GLN A 112 58.30 -23.33 3.67
N LYS A 113 57.09 -23.18 3.12
CA LYS A 113 56.51 -24.14 2.18
C LYS A 113 56.83 -23.83 0.72
N GLY A 114 57.88 -23.02 0.45
CA GLY A 114 58.26 -22.56 -0.86
C GLY A 114 57.33 -21.47 -1.42
N SER A 115 57.82 -20.73 -2.42
CA SER A 115 57.01 -19.70 -3.11
C SER A 115 55.88 -20.30 -3.99
N ALA A 116 55.68 -21.57 -3.83
CA ALA A 116 54.89 -22.42 -4.70
C ALA A 116 53.41 -22.39 -4.41
N ALA A 117 52.81 -21.44 -4.03
CA ALA A 117 51.35 -21.46 -4.26
C ALA A 117 50.73 -20.10 -3.97
N MET A 118 50.90 -19.16 -4.81
CA MET A 118 49.76 -18.31 -5.13
C MET A 118 48.61 -19.25 -5.46
N CYS A 119 47.59 -19.24 -4.62
CA CYS A 119 46.45 -20.14 -4.78
C CYS A 119 45.94 -20.03 -6.24
N LYS A 120 46.09 -21.11 -7.01
CA LYS A 120 45.59 -21.14 -8.40
C LYS A 120 44.07 -21.21 -8.50
N HIS A 121 43.40 -21.05 -7.37
CA HIS A 121 41.93 -21.07 -7.24
C HIS A 121 41.25 -22.29 -7.89
N ARG A 122 41.95 -23.44 -7.95
CA ARG A 122 41.48 -24.66 -8.62
C ARG A 122 40.21 -25.22 -7.96
N THR A 123 40.10 -25.14 -6.64
CA THR A 123 38.93 -25.63 -5.92
C THR A 123 38.08 -24.45 -5.49
N THR A 124 36.91 -24.28 -6.09
CA THR A 124 35.95 -23.22 -5.78
C THR A 124 34.60 -23.81 -5.44
N LYS A 125 33.86 -23.11 -4.57
CA LYS A 125 32.42 -23.34 -4.33
C LYS A 125 31.61 -22.14 -4.79
N ASN A 126 30.45 -22.39 -5.37
CA ASN A 126 29.52 -21.33 -5.75
C ASN A 126 28.75 -20.85 -4.53
N VAL A 127 28.77 -19.55 -4.30
CA VAL A 127 27.99 -18.89 -3.24
C VAL A 127 27.06 -17.89 -3.91
N THR A 128 25.76 -18.03 -3.70
CA THR A 128 24.76 -17.09 -4.21
C THR A 128 24.32 -16.15 -3.11
N LYS A 129 24.56 -14.86 -3.29
CA LYS A 129 24.04 -13.78 -2.43
C LYS A 129 22.82 -13.14 -3.08
N ILE A 130 21.73 -13.07 -2.35
CA ILE A 130 20.49 -12.42 -2.80
C ILE A 130 20.32 -11.11 -2.04
N THR A 131 20.28 -10.00 -2.78
CA THR A 131 19.75 -8.73 -2.31
C THR A 131 18.27 -8.70 -2.74
N PRO A 132 17.32 -8.82 -1.80
CA PRO A 132 15.91 -8.99 -2.17
C PRO A 132 15.34 -7.74 -2.86
N ALA A 133 14.53 -7.95 -3.91
CA ALA A 133 13.69 -6.89 -4.47
C ALA A 133 12.53 -6.55 -3.53
N SER A 134 12.02 -5.33 -3.64
CA SER A 134 10.94 -4.81 -2.81
C SER A 134 9.86 -4.12 -3.63
N PHE A 135 8.88 -3.52 -2.97
CA PHE A 135 7.91 -2.63 -3.62
C PHE A 135 8.51 -1.30 -4.10
N ASN A 136 9.72 -0.95 -3.61
CA ASN A 136 10.35 0.34 -3.87
C ASN A 136 11.59 0.25 -4.76
N GLY A 137 12.18 -0.95 -4.88
CA GLY A 137 13.41 -1.12 -5.66
C GLY A 137 13.64 -2.55 -6.14
N ASP A 138 14.47 -2.63 -7.16
CA ASP A 138 14.96 -3.90 -7.69
C ASP A 138 15.91 -4.57 -6.69
N GLY A 139 16.00 -5.89 -6.77
CA GLY A 139 16.99 -6.70 -6.09
C GLY A 139 18.03 -7.24 -7.06
N ARG A 140 18.96 -8.04 -6.53
CA ARG A 140 20.03 -8.69 -7.29
C ARG A 140 20.30 -10.08 -6.73
N ALA A 141 20.41 -11.06 -7.59
CA ALA A 141 21.01 -12.35 -7.29
C ALA A 141 22.42 -12.37 -7.90
N GLN A 142 23.42 -12.59 -7.07
CA GLN A 142 24.81 -12.64 -7.52
C GLN A 142 25.42 -13.96 -7.08
N THR A 143 25.90 -14.75 -8.02
CA THR A 143 26.66 -15.97 -7.75
C THR A 143 28.13 -15.67 -7.94
N SER A 144 28.93 -16.14 -7.00
CA SER A 144 30.36 -15.99 -7.02
C SER A 144 31.03 -17.34 -6.79
N ALA A 145 32.08 -17.64 -7.55
CA ALA A 145 32.97 -18.72 -7.24
C ALA A 145 33.93 -18.26 -6.13
N VAL A 146 33.90 -18.94 -4.99
CA VAL A 146 34.76 -18.66 -3.84
C VAL A 146 35.78 -19.76 -3.71
N CYS A 147 37.05 -19.44 -3.77
CA CYS A 147 38.14 -20.41 -3.55
C CYS A 147 38.08 -20.91 -2.10
N VAL A 148 37.97 -22.22 -1.91
CA VAL A 148 37.90 -22.82 -0.55
C VAL A 148 39.18 -22.68 0.23
N SER A 149 40.34 -22.54 -0.45
CA SER A 149 41.65 -22.45 0.19
C SER A 149 42.04 -21.03 0.62
N CYS A 150 41.68 -20.00 -0.16
CA CYS A 150 42.14 -18.64 0.11
C CYS A 150 41.02 -17.59 0.21
N GLY A 151 39.76 -17.98 0.00
CA GLY A 151 38.63 -17.06 0.05
C GLY A 151 38.49 -16.11 -1.15
N TYR A 152 39.39 -16.20 -2.15
CA TYR A 152 39.29 -15.40 -3.38
C TYR A 152 37.89 -15.56 -3.97
N THR A 153 37.27 -14.45 -4.37
CA THR A 153 35.91 -14.44 -4.89
C THR A 153 35.90 -13.84 -6.29
N LYS A 154 35.36 -14.60 -7.24
CA LYS A 154 35.09 -14.13 -8.60
C LYS A 154 33.59 -14.17 -8.87
N VAL A 155 33.00 -13.05 -9.26
CA VAL A 155 31.59 -13.03 -9.67
C VAL A 155 31.45 -13.82 -10.97
N THR A 156 30.63 -14.86 -10.96
CA THR A 156 30.37 -15.72 -12.13
C THR A 156 29.07 -15.37 -12.83
N SER A 157 28.07 -14.91 -12.07
CA SER A 157 26.83 -14.41 -12.65
C SER A 157 26.19 -13.35 -11.76
N ALA A 158 25.44 -12.46 -12.38
CA ALA A 158 24.61 -11.49 -11.67
C ALA A 158 23.31 -11.28 -12.45
N ALA A 159 22.18 -11.45 -11.78
CA ALA A 159 20.87 -11.26 -12.35
C ALA A 159 20.08 -10.23 -11.55
N LYS A 160 19.38 -9.35 -12.26
CA LYS A 160 18.43 -8.42 -11.66
C LYS A 160 17.18 -9.17 -11.19
N ILE A 161 16.69 -8.85 -10.00
CA ILE A 161 15.38 -9.27 -9.51
C ILE A 161 14.47 -8.04 -9.59
N ALA A 162 13.50 -8.08 -10.49
CA ALA A 162 12.62 -6.94 -10.74
C ALA A 162 11.81 -6.55 -9.48
N LYS A 163 11.67 -5.26 -9.23
CA LYS A 163 10.85 -4.71 -8.14
C LYS A 163 9.41 -5.19 -8.22
N VAL A 164 8.73 -5.24 -7.09
CA VAL A 164 7.36 -5.73 -6.99
C VAL A 164 6.37 -4.58 -7.17
N SER A 165 5.41 -4.77 -8.06
CA SER A 165 4.30 -3.84 -8.28
C SER A 165 3.31 -3.89 -7.11
N ALA A 166 2.49 -2.84 -6.95
CA ALA A 166 1.46 -2.80 -5.91
C ALA A 166 0.48 -3.99 -6.04
N PRO A 167 0.21 -4.72 -4.95
CA PRO A 167 -0.74 -5.81 -4.95
C PRO A 167 -2.13 -5.34 -5.38
N LYS A 168 -2.85 -6.17 -6.14
CA LYS A 168 -4.22 -5.91 -6.58
C LYS A 168 -5.17 -6.95 -6.03
N LEU A 169 -6.35 -6.51 -5.58
CA LEU A 169 -7.46 -7.38 -5.22
C LEU A 169 -8.36 -7.58 -6.44
N ALA A 170 -8.85 -8.80 -6.63
CA ALA A 170 -9.80 -9.11 -7.71
C ALA A 170 -11.11 -8.32 -7.55
N LYS A 171 -11.49 -8.01 -6.30
CA LYS A 171 -12.67 -7.21 -6.00
C LYS A 171 -12.42 -6.37 -4.76
N THR A 172 -12.71 -5.07 -4.84
CA THR A 172 -12.49 -4.10 -3.75
C THR A 172 -13.76 -3.68 -3.03
N VAL A 173 -14.94 -4.03 -3.56
CA VAL A 173 -16.24 -3.68 -2.96
C VAL A 173 -17.17 -4.87 -2.98
N TYR A 174 -17.68 -5.24 -1.81
CA TYR A 174 -18.67 -6.28 -1.61
C TYR A 174 -19.95 -5.70 -1.00
N THR A 175 -21.07 -6.31 -1.31
CA THR A 175 -22.33 -6.06 -0.58
C THR A 175 -22.49 -7.13 0.49
N TYR A 176 -22.86 -6.73 1.70
CA TYR A 176 -23.14 -7.66 2.80
C TYR A 176 -24.11 -8.77 2.39
N ASN A 177 -23.67 -10.00 2.56
CA ASN A 177 -24.45 -11.21 2.23
C ASN A 177 -24.42 -12.25 3.36
N GLY A 178 -23.89 -11.89 4.54
CA GLY A 178 -23.75 -12.80 5.68
C GLY A 178 -22.57 -13.78 5.59
N LYS A 179 -21.80 -13.77 4.50
CA LYS A 179 -20.64 -14.66 4.30
C LYS A 179 -19.32 -13.89 4.49
N VAL A 180 -18.27 -14.62 4.87
CA VAL A 180 -16.91 -14.06 4.97
C VAL A 180 -16.39 -13.72 3.58
N GLN A 181 -15.88 -12.49 3.40
CA GLN A 181 -15.31 -12.03 2.13
C GLN A 181 -13.79 -12.28 2.11
N LYS A 182 -13.30 -12.91 1.05
CA LYS A 182 -11.87 -13.22 0.84
C LYS A 182 -11.50 -12.96 -0.63
N PRO A 183 -11.29 -11.68 -1.03
CA PRO A 183 -10.86 -11.38 -2.39
C PRO A 183 -9.51 -12.04 -2.68
N SER A 184 -9.33 -12.61 -3.87
CA SER A 184 -8.02 -13.07 -4.30
C SER A 184 -7.06 -11.90 -4.50
N VAL A 185 -5.79 -12.15 -4.15
CA VAL A 185 -4.68 -11.19 -4.29
C VAL A 185 -3.85 -11.59 -5.50
N THR A 186 -3.54 -10.63 -6.35
CA THR A 186 -2.56 -10.79 -7.43
C THR A 186 -1.38 -9.86 -7.16
N VAL A 187 -0.19 -10.43 -7.17
CA VAL A 187 1.08 -9.69 -7.08
C VAL A 187 1.87 -9.97 -8.34
N LYS A 188 2.42 -8.92 -8.95
CA LYS A 188 3.30 -8.99 -10.12
C LYS A 188 4.58 -8.23 -9.84
N ASP A 189 5.65 -8.57 -10.52
CA ASP A 189 6.82 -7.70 -10.58
C ASP A 189 6.63 -6.60 -11.64
N SER A 190 7.62 -5.74 -11.79
CA SER A 190 7.59 -4.62 -12.76
C SER A 190 7.66 -5.06 -14.22
N THR A 191 8.02 -6.31 -14.49
CA THR A 191 8.00 -6.90 -15.84
C THR A 191 6.65 -7.49 -16.20
N GLY A 192 5.70 -7.54 -15.24
CA GLY A 192 4.39 -8.14 -15.42
C GLY A 192 4.30 -9.61 -15.00
N LYS A 193 5.40 -10.25 -14.62
CA LYS A 193 5.44 -11.64 -14.15
C LYS A 193 4.67 -11.79 -12.85
N ARG A 194 3.80 -12.79 -12.77
CA ARG A 194 3.06 -13.12 -11.53
C ARG A 194 3.96 -13.78 -10.50
N LEU A 195 3.88 -13.30 -9.27
CA LEU A 195 4.49 -13.92 -8.11
C LEU A 195 3.60 -15.05 -7.58
N LYS A 196 4.21 -16.12 -7.05
CA LYS A 196 3.52 -17.30 -6.52
C LYS A 196 3.12 -17.07 -5.05
N ALA A 197 1.82 -17.19 -4.75
CA ALA A 197 1.32 -17.18 -3.37
C ALA A 197 1.89 -18.38 -2.59
N GLY A 198 2.25 -18.16 -1.32
CA GLY A 198 2.91 -19.15 -0.48
C GLY A 198 4.44 -19.14 -0.62
N ALA A 199 4.97 -19.09 -1.84
CA ALA A 199 6.42 -19.05 -2.12
C ALA A 199 6.98 -17.62 -2.09
N ASP A 200 6.47 -16.73 -2.95
CA ASP A 200 6.99 -15.37 -3.10
C ASP A 200 6.30 -14.37 -2.18
N TYR A 201 5.07 -14.63 -1.74
CA TYR A 201 4.34 -13.79 -0.81
C TYR A 201 3.27 -14.55 -0.02
N THR A 202 2.85 -13.98 1.10
CA THR A 202 1.64 -14.38 1.84
C THR A 202 0.64 -13.23 1.88
N ALA A 203 -0.66 -13.57 1.93
CA ALA A 203 -1.75 -12.61 2.10
C ALA A 203 -2.50 -12.90 3.39
N ASN A 204 -2.38 -11.99 4.36
CA ASN A 204 -3.00 -12.12 5.67
C ASN A 204 -4.28 -11.31 5.72
N TYR A 205 -5.39 -11.97 6.02
CA TYR A 205 -6.72 -11.38 6.10
C TYR A 205 -7.12 -11.14 7.55
N PRO A 206 -7.65 -9.95 7.89
CA PRO A 206 -8.12 -9.68 9.25
C PRO A 206 -9.34 -10.54 9.61
N LYS A 207 -9.62 -10.73 10.89
CA LYS A 207 -10.87 -11.32 11.38
C LYS A 207 -12.06 -10.38 11.08
N GLY A 208 -13.29 -10.86 11.24
CA GLY A 208 -14.51 -10.03 11.20
C GLY A 208 -15.01 -9.60 9.82
N ARG A 209 -14.35 -9.94 8.72
CA ARG A 209 -14.71 -9.51 7.34
C ARG A 209 -16.02 -10.07 6.77
N LYS A 210 -16.85 -10.62 7.65
CA LYS A 210 -18.26 -10.94 7.41
C LYS A 210 -19.15 -9.70 7.54
N ALA A 211 -18.81 -8.76 8.44
CA ALA A 211 -19.59 -7.57 8.73
C ALA A 211 -19.34 -6.42 7.75
N VAL A 212 -20.17 -5.40 7.78
CA VAL A 212 -19.95 -4.14 7.08
C VAL A 212 -18.74 -3.43 7.66
N GLY A 213 -17.80 -3.00 6.78
CA GLY A 213 -16.57 -2.34 7.19
C GLY A 213 -15.52 -2.27 6.07
N ARG A 214 -14.38 -1.69 6.38
CA ARG A 214 -13.20 -1.66 5.54
C ARG A 214 -12.14 -2.59 6.11
N TYR A 215 -11.56 -3.44 5.29
CA TYR A 215 -10.65 -4.50 5.70
C TYR A 215 -9.34 -4.42 4.92
N GLY A 216 -8.21 -4.40 5.65
CA GLY A 216 -6.88 -4.40 5.07
C GLY A 216 -6.37 -5.82 4.91
N VAL A 217 -5.96 -6.19 3.71
CA VAL A 217 -5.24 -7.44 3.44
C VAL A 217 -3.76 -7.11 3.41
N GLN A 218 -3.00 -7.63 4.37
CA GLN A 218 -1.56 -7.45 4.42
C GLN A 218 -0.88 -8.47 3.51
N VAL A 219 -0.19 -7.98 2.51
CA VAL A 219 0.65 -8.78 1.61
C VAL A 219 2.09 -8.65 2.09
N LYS A 220 2.69 -9.76 2.53
CA LYS A 220 4.08 -9.84 2.99
C LYS A 220 4.89 -10.64 1.97
N LEU A 221 5.92 -10.04 1.42
CA LEU A 221 6.83 -10.66 0.48
C LEU A 221 7.75 -11.66 1.19
N LYS A 222 8.27 -12.66 0.44
CA LYS A 222 9.10 -13.77 0.94
C LYS A 222 10.21 -14.13 -0.07
N GLY A 223 11.17 -14.93 0.38
CA GLY A 223 12.24 -15.46 -0.44
C GLY A 223 13.13 -14.35 -1.02
N LYS A 224 13.21 -14.27 -2.32
CA LYS A 224 13.98 -13.23 -3.03
C LYS A 224 13.29 -11.86 -3.08
N TYR A 225 12.20 -11.70 -2.37
CA TYR A 225 11.46 -10.45 -2.24
C TYR A 225 11.30 -10.07 -0.77
N LYS A 226 11.32 -8.77 -0.45
CA LYS A 226 11.24 -8.24 0.92
C LYS A 226 10.26 -7.08 1.01
N GLY A 227 9.58 -6.98 2.14
CA GLY A 227 8.66 -5.88 2.45
C GLY A 227 7.21 -6.33 2.59
N SER A 228 6.36 -5.41 2.98
CA SER A 228 4.92 -5.64 3.10
C SER A 228 4.12 -4.44 2.62
N ARG A 229 2.90 -4.68 2.15
CA ARG A 229 1.96 -3.64 1.74
C ARG A 229 0.54 -4.09 2.04
N THR A 230 -0.28 -3.14 2.50
CA THR A 230 -1.70 -3.41 2.78
C THR A 230 -2.57 -2.87 1.66
N VAL A 231 -3.47 -3.70 1.15
CA VAL A 231 -4.51 -3.34 0.18
C VAL A 231 -5.88 -3.53 0.82
N TYR A 232 -6.87 -2.74 0.41
CA TYR A 232 -8.12 -2.66 1.11
C TYR A 232 -9.33 -3.05 0.25
N PHE A 233 -10.30 -3.70 0.89
CA PHE A 233 -11.63 -3.86 0.33
C PHE A 233 -12.69 -3.42 1.35
N THR A 234 -13.90 -3.14 0.86
CA THR A 234 -15.00 -2.65 1.67
C THR A 234 -16.20 -3.58 1.53
N VAL A 235 -16.82 -3.94 2.64
CA VAL A 235 -18.14 -4.58 2.67
C VAL A 235 -19.16 -3.49 2.95
N LYS A 236 -20.03 -3.19 1.98
CA LYS A 236 -21.12 -2.22 2.10
C LYS A 236 -22.38 -2.88 2.65
N PRO A 237 -23.28 -2.15 3.35
CA PRO A 237 -24.57 -2.69 3.76
C PRO A 237 -25.43 -3.08 2.54
N LYS A 238 -26.35 -4.02 2.74
CA LYS A 238 -27.34 -4.38 1.71
C LYS A 238 -28.26 -3.20 1.47
N GLY A 239 -28.53 -2.87 0.21
CA GLY A 239 -29.44 -1.78 -0.16
C GLY A 239 -30.90 -2.09 0.17
N THR A 240 -31.75 -1.11 -0.02
CA THR A 240 -33.20 -1.24 0.12
C THR A 240 -33.91 -0.71 -1.14
N SER A 241 -35.21 -0.88 -1.21
CA SER A 241 -36.04 -0.38 -2.31
C SER A 241 -37.21 0.44 -1.77
N ILE A 242 -37.61 1.47 -2.52
CA ILE A 242 -38.80 2.24 -2.22
C ILE A 242 -40.02 1.39 -2.54
N SER A 243 -40.87 1.19 -1.54
CA SER A 243 -42.17 0.52 -1.71
C SER A 243 -43.19 1.49 -2.30
N LYS A 244 -43.36 2.66 -1.68
CA LYS A 244 -44.40 3.66 -2.05
C LYS A 244 -43.86 5.08 -1.90
N VAL A 245 -44.26 5.97 -2.80
CA VAL A 245 -44.11 7.42 -2.67
C VAL A 245 -45.48 8.03 -2.89
N THR A 246 -45.95 8.81 -1.92
CA THR A 246 -47.25 9.50 -1.99
C THR A 246 -47.03 11.00 -1.87
N GLY A 247 -47.69 11.76 -2.75
CA GLY A 247 -47.70 13.21 -2.69
C GLY A 247 -48.76 13.73 -1.68
N GLY A 248 -48.55 14.94 -1.20
CA GLY A 248 -49.46 15.71 -0.36
C GLY A 248 -49.18 17.21 -0.50
N LYS A 249 -50.03 18.06 0.04
CA LYS A 249 -49.84 19.53 -0.03
C LYS A 249 -48.48 19.91 0.58
N LYS A 250 -47.53 20.39 -0.24
CA LYS A 250 -46.17 20.77 0.12
C LYS A 250 -45.36 19.64 0.83
N LYS A 251 -45.70 18.36 0.61
CA LYS A 251 -45.04 17.21 1.24
C LYS A 251 -45.07 15.98 0.36
N ILE A 252 -44.09 15.10 0.56
CA ILE A 252 -44.11 13.73 0.05
C ILE A 252 -43.86 12.76 1.21
N THR A 253 -44.48 11.60 1.15
CA THR A 253 -44.23 10.52 2.11
C THR A 253 -43.57 9.36 1.36
N VAL A 254 -42.42 8.96 1.83
CA VAL A 254 -41.62 7.86 1.27
C VAL A 254 -41.67 6.67 2.20
N THR A 255 -41.99 5.51 1.66
CA THR A 255 -41.98 4.22 2.39
C THR A 255 -41.04 3.27 1.67
N TRP A 256 -40.24 2.50 2.41
CA TRP A 256 -39.22 1.58 1.84
C TRP A 256 -39.18 0.25 2.61
N LYS A 257 -38.54 -0.77 2.01
CA LYS A 257 -38.38 -2.08 2.63
C LYS A 257 -37.37 -2.02 3.77
N LYS A 258 -37.68 -2.59 4.93
CA LYS A 258 -36.79 -2.66 6.09
C LYS A 258 -35.56 -3.52 5.80
N GLN A 259 -34.40 -3.06 6.24
CA GLN A 259 -33.15 -3.85 6.29
C GLN A 259 -32.74 -4.04 7.76
N LYS A 260 -32.79 -5.30 8.23
CA LYS A 260 -32.47 -5.63 9.62
C LYS A 260 -30.97 -5.76 9.86
N ALA A 261 -30.30 -6.55 9.00
CA ALA A 261 -28.90 -6.92 9.21
C ALA A 261 -27.93 -5.82 8.77
N GLN A 262 -26.92 -5.54 9.58
CA GLN A 262 -25.83 -4.62 9.28
C GLN A 262 -26.29 -3.24 8.75
N THR A 263 -27.40 -2.74 9.32
CA THR A 263 -28.00 -1.45 8.97
C THR A 263 -28.24 -0.63 10.23
N THR A 264 -27.73 0.59 10.31
CA THR A 264 -28.00 1.55 11.38
C THR A 264 -29.22 2.40 11.05
N GLY A 265 -29.36 2.79 9.77
CA GLY A 265 -30.45 3.65 9.33
C GLY A 265 -30.44 3.84 7.81
N TYR A 266 -31.12 4.90 7.36
CA TYR A 266 -31.34 5.18 5.94
C TYR A 266 -31.01 6.62 5.60
N GLN A 267 -30.69 6.84 4.34
CA GLN A 267 -30.69 8.16 3.73
C GLN A 267 -31.68 8.21 2.57
N ILE A 268 -32.49 9.27 2.56
CA ILE A 268 -33.44 9.57 1.51
C ILE A 268 -32.89 10.77 0.77
N GLN A 269 -32.74 10.66 -0.53
CA GLN A 269 -32.35 11.79 -1.38
C GLN A 269 -33.52 12.15 -2.31
N TYR A 270 -33.79 13.44 -2.43
CA TYR A 270 -34.88 13.93 -3.26
C TYR A 270 -34.46 15.18 -4.05
N SER A 271 -34.99 15.31 -5.26
CA SER A 271 -34.73 16.41 -6.17
C SER A 271 -35.91 16.59 -7.12
N THR A 272 -36.05 17.78 -7.69
CA THR A 272 -36.95 18.03 -8.82
C THR A 272 -36.35 17.55 -10.14
N SER A 273 -35.06 17.23 -10.17
CA SER A 273 -34.35 16.71 -11.35
C SER A 273 -34.20 15.18 -11.27
N SER A 274 -34.41 14.47 -12.36
CA SER A 274 -34.31 13.01 -12.47
C SER A 274 -32.87 12.50 -12.28
N ASN A 275 -31.87 13.31 -12.62
CA ASN A 275 -30.43 13.01 -12.40
C ASN A 275 -29.94 13.39 -10.99
N PHE A 276 -30.86 13.86 -10.12
CA PHE A 276 -30.55 14.29 -8.75
C PHE A 276 -29.58 15.48 -8.64
N LYS A 277 -29.50 16.33 -9.66
CA LYS A 277 -28.82 17.63 -9.55
C LYS A 277 -29.47 18.44 -8.41
N ASN A 278 -28.66 19.09 -7.58
CA ASN A 278 -29.08 19.87 -6.40
C ASN A 278 -30.00 19.09 -5.43
N ALA A 279 -29.76 17.79 -5.27
CA ALA A 279 -30.58 16.94 -4.43
C ALA A 279 -30.35 17.23 -2.94
N LYS A 280 -31.45 17.27 -2.19
CA LYS A 280 -31.43 17.32 -0.71
C LYS A 280 -31.43 15.92 -0.14
N THR A 281 -30.76 15.73 1.01
CA THR A 281 -30.66 14.44 1.69
C THR A 281 -31.20 14.52 3.12
N VAL A 282 -32.06 13.57 3.48
CA VAL A 282 -32.58 13.38 4.83
C VAL A 282 -32.02 12.07 5.39
N THR A 283 -31.47 12.12 6.60
CA THR A 283 -30.99 10.93 7.30
C THR A 283 -32.02 10.45 8.32
N VAL A 284 -32.26 9.15 8.34
CA VAL A 284 -33.10 8.43 9.29
C VAL A 284 -32.21 7.53 10.12
N SER A 285 -32.04 7.83 11.41
CA SER A 285 -31.05 7.19 12.29
C SER A 285 -31.45 5.80 12.80
N LYS A 286 -32.73 5.46 12.77
CA LYS A 286 -33.24 4.16 13.26
C LYS A 286 -33.60 3.24 12.09
N ASN A 287 -33.05 2.02 12.05
CA ASN A 287 -33.34 1.03 10.99
C ASN A 287 -34.76 0.45 11.09
N SER A 288 -35.45 0.63 12.23
CA SER A 288 -36.87 0.28 12.40
C SER A 288 -37.81 1.21 11.63
N THR A 289 -37.40 2.44 11.38
CA THR A 289 -38.19 3.44 10.66
C THR A 289 -38.14 3.13 9.15
N THR A 290 -39.28 2.89 8.54
CA THR A 290 -39.44 2.56 7.12
C THR A 290 -40.34 3.53 6.36
N LYS A 291 -40.73 4.64 7.00
CA LYS A 291 -41.59 5.69 6.45
C LYS A 291 -41.09 7.06 6.93
N LYS A 292 -41.00 8.02 6.03
CA LYS A 292 -40.66 9.42 6.34
C LYS A 292 -41.44 10.38 5.48
N THR A 293 -42.02 11.37 6.11
CA THR A 293 -42.64 12.51 5.43
C THR A 293 -41.60 13.63 5.32
N ILE A 294 -41.47 14.17 4.13
CA ILE A 294 -40.60 15.31 3.78
C ILE A 294 -41.55 16.48 3.49
N THR A 295 -41.43 17.54 4.25
CA THR A 295 -42.26 18.76 4.18
C THR A 295 -41.52 19.93 3.59
N GLY A 296 -42.16 21.09 3.42
CA GLY A 296 -41.55 22.30 2.87
C GLY A 296 -41.26 22.24 1.36
N LEU A 297 -41.94 21.35 0.65
CA LEU A 297 -41.74 21.18 -0.79
C LEU A 297 -42.55 22.21 -1.59
N LYS A 298 -42.07 22.54 -2.80
CA LYS A 298 -42.82 23.37 -3.76
C LYS A 298 -44.07 22.62 -4.20
N ASN A 299 -45.21 23.27 -4.12
CA ASN A 299 -46.50 22.67 -4.48
C ASN A 299 -46.57 22.39 -5.99
N GLY A 300 -47.17 21.28 -6.40
CA GLY A 300 -47.33 20.89 -7.81
C GLY A 300 -46.04 20.46 -8.53
N LYS A 301 -44.85 20.52 -7.89
CA LYS A 301 -43.63 20.08 -8.53
C LYS A 301 -43.45 18.57 -8.39
N LYS A 302 -42.93 17.97 -9.47
CA LYS A 302 -42.53 16.57 -9.51
C LYS A 302 -41.23 16.38 -8.71
N TYR A 303 -41.18 15.41 -7.81
CA TYR A 303 -39.99 15.05 -7.06
C TYR A 303 -39.56 13.63 -7.36
N TYR A 304 -38.27 13.45 -7.62
CA TYR A 304 -37.61 12.16 -7.73
C TYR A 304 -36.99 11.83 -6.38
N VAL A 305 -37.17 10.59 -5.94
CA VAL A 305 -36.73 10.13 -4.64
C VAL A 305 -35.96 8.81 -4.78
N ARG A 306 -34.84 8.69 -4.08
CA ARG A 306 -34.12 7.43 -3.92
C ARG A 306 -33.70 7.24 -2.47
N VAL A 307 -33.53 6.00 -2.05
CA VAL A 307 -33.17 5.65 -0.68
C VAL A 307 -31.95 4.73 -0.68
N ARG A 308 -31.12 4.84 0.36
CA ARG A 308 -30.04 3.89 0.62
C ARG A 308 -29.97 3.59 2.11
N THR A 309 -29.38 2.45 2.45
CA THR A 309 -29.04 2.10 3.82
C THR A 309 -27.67 2.66 4.17
N TYR A 310 -27.43 2.83 5.47
CA TYR A 310 -26.08 3.00 5.98
C TYR A 310 -25.86 2.19 7.26
N LYS A 311 -24.58 1.84 7.49
CA LYS A 311 -24.11 1.25 8.75
C LYS A 311 -23.04 2.15 9.34
N THR A 312 -23.19 2.53 10.60
CA THR A 312 -22.13 3.18 11.38
C THR A 312 -21.29 2.10 12.04
N VAL A 313 -20.00 2.11 11.79
CA VAL A 313 -19.00 1.21 12.39
C VAL A 313 -18.09 2.06 13.28
N LYS A 314 -17.98 1.68 14.54
CA LYS A 314 -17.04 2.29 15.49
C LYS A 314 -15.73 1.48 15.50
N THR A 315 -14.60 2.14 15.45
CA THR A 315 -13.28 1.55 15.59
C THR A 315 -12.48 2.47 16.51
N GLY A 316 -12.32 2.07 17.77
CA GLY A 316 -11.87 2.96 18.83
C GLY A 316 -12.79 4.18 18.93
N HIS A 317 -12.22 5.37 19.00
CA HIS A 317 -12.96 6.64 19.06
C HIS A 317 -13.51 7.12 17.70
N LYS A 318 -13.18 6.45 16.60
CA LYS A 318 -13.60 6.87 15.24
C LYS A 318 -14.89 6.16 14.82
N SER A 319 -15.88 6.94 14.37
CA SER A 319 -17.11 6.45 13.75
C SER A 319 -17.08 6.68 12.24
N THR A 320 -17.29 5.61 11.46
CA THR A 320 -17.31 5.69 9.99
C THR A 320 -18.65 5.16 9.47
N LYS A 321 -19.29 5.92 8.57
CA LYS A 321 -20.53 5.49 7.90
C LYS A 321 -20.20 4.84 6.55
N TYR A 322 -20.71 3.64 6.35
CA TYR A 322 -20.67 2.90 5.09
C TYR A 322 -22.06 2.88 4.47
N TYR A 323 -22.16 3.17 3.19
CA TYR A 323 -23.42 3.32 2.48
C TYR A 323 -23.60 2.24 1.43
N SER A 324 -24.85 1.75 1.28
CA SER A 324 -25.23 0.96 0.10
C SER A 324 -25.27 1.84 -1.18
N ASN A 325 -25.41 1.22 -2.31
CA ASN A 325 -25.83 1.95 -3.51
C ASN A 325 -27.25 2.50 -3.29
N TRP A 326 -27.58 3.56 -4.01
CA TRP A 326 -28.95 4.10 -4.04
C TRP A 326 -29.91 3.09 -4.67
N SER A 327 -31.18 3.10 -4.22
CA SER A 327 -32.27 2.37 -4.87
C SER A 327 -32.55 2.94 -6.25
N LYS A 328 -33.27 2.19 -7.07
CA LYS A 328 -34.00 2.78 -8.22
C LYS A 328 -34.86 3.92 -7.71
N SER A 329 -34.91 5.02 -8.45
CA SER A 329 -35.74 6.17 -8.08
C SER A 329 -37.22 5.90 -8.32
N LYS A 330 -38.06 6.48 -7.47
CA LYS A 330 -39.50 6.66 -7.76
C LYS A 330 -39.81 8.13 -7.74
N ASN A 331 -40.87 8.54 -8.40
CA ASN A 331 -41.29 9.93 -8.44
C ASN A 331 -42.78 10.06 -8.11
N THR A 332 -43.14 11.22 -7.64
CA THR A 332 -44.51 11.68 -7.51
C THR A 332 -44.54 13.20 -7.51
N ALA A 333 -45.61 13.78 -7.91
CA ALA A 333 -45.86 15.19 -7.65
C ALA A 333 -46.31 15.36 -6.19
N SER A 334 -45.96 16.47 -5.54
CA SER A 334 -46.66 16.89 -4.35
C SER A 334 -48.14 17.16 -4.75
N ALA A 335 -49.08 16.80 -3.90
CA ALA A 335 -50.46 16.95 -4.25
C ALA A 335 -50.76 18.39 -4.71
N LYS A 336 -51.44 18.51 -5.81
CA LYS A 336 -52.10 19.77 -6.18
C LYS A 336 -53.03 20.21 -5.03
N LYS A 337 -53.25 21.49 -4.93
CA LYS A 337 -54.25 21.99 -3.99
C LYS A 337 -55.56 21.20 -4.25
N SER A 338 -55.98 20.38 -3.30
CA SER A 338 -57.28 19.71 -3.45
C SER A 338 -58.31 20.76 -3.67
N ALA A 339 -59.16 20.52 -4.62
CA ALA A 339 -60.37 21.32 -4.76
C ALA A 339 -61.09 21.39 -3.41
N PRO A 340 -61.58 22.53 -3.01
CA PRO A 340 -62.39 22.63 -1.80
C PRO A 340 -63.54 21.61 -1.90
N LYS A 341 -63.66 20.74 -0.90
CA LYS A 341 -64.82 19.89 -0.74
C LYS A 341 -66.01 20.81 -0.28
N GLY A 342 -66.63 21.46 -1.24
CA GLY A 342 -67.80 22.28 -0.97
C GLY A 342 -68.68 22.31 -2.21
N ASN A 343 -69.98 22.44 -1.98
CA ASN A 343 -70.96 22.58 -3.06
C ASN A 343 -70.77 23.87 -3.88
N THR A 344 -69.83 24.73 -3.52
CA THR A 344 -69.58 26.00 -4.20
C THR A 344 -68.53 25.81 -5.29
N VAL A 345 -68.82 26.19 -6.49
CA VAL A 345 -67.95 26.22 -7.64
C VAL A 345 -68.01 27.59 -8.34
N TYR A 346 -67.11 27.82 -9.28
CA TYR A 346 -67.05 29.04 -10.06
C TYR A 346 -67.15 28.68 -11.54
N VAL A 347 -67.94 29.45 -12.29
CA VAL A 347 -68.08 29.38 -13.72
C VAL A 347 -67.68 30.72 -14.33
N SER A 348 -67.24 30.77 -15.59
CA SER A 348 -67.10 32.04 -16.32
C SER A 348 -68.34 32.25 -17.18
N THR A 349 -68.62 33.49 -17.52
CA THR A 349 -69.77 33.87 -18.37
C THR A 349 -69.76 33.22 -19.75
N THR A 350 -68.54 32.91 -20.27
CA THR A 350 -68.35 32.35 -21.61
C THR A 350 -67.76 30.94 -21.61
N GLY A 351 -67.37 30.41 -20.46
CA GLY A 351 -66.67 29.14 -20.34
C GLY A 351 -67.60 27.96 -20.11
N LYS A 352 -67.37 26.86 -20.81
CA LYS A 352 -68.13 25.58 -20.66
C LYS A 352 -67.64 24.69 -19.53
N LYS A 353 -66.88 25.25 -18.50
CA LYS A 353 -66.33 24.48 -17.39
C LYS A 353 -66.61 25.11 -16.04
N TYR A 354 -66.91 24.26 -15.02
CA TYR A 354 -66.95 24.69 -13.61
C TYR A 354 -65.59 24.46 -12.95
N HIS A 355 -65.29 25.31 -11.96
CA HIS A 355 -64.01 25.36 -11.26
C HIS A 355 -64.23 25.39 -9.74
N TYR A 356 -63.45 24.63 -8.99
CA TYR A 356 -63.42 24.71 -7.53
C TYR A 356 -62.54 25.84 -6.97
N ILE A 357 -61.73 26.45 -7.84
CA ILE A 357 -60.84 27.56 -7.47
C ILE A 357 -61.25 28.81 -8.25
N LYS A 358 -61.56 29.89 -7.55
CA LYS A 358 -61.99 31.16 -8.14
C LYS A 358 -61.04 31.69 -9.23
N SER A 359 -59.73 31.73 -8.94
CA SER A 359 -58.70 32.18 -9.87
C SER A 359 -58.50 31.31 -11.13
N CYS A 360 -59.07 30.10 -11.13
CA CYS A 360 -59.02 29.20 -12.29
C CYS A 360 -60.21 29.40 -13.24
N ALA A 361 -61.24 30.14 -12.81
CA ALA A 361 -62.45 30.40 -13.59
C ALA A 361 -62.34 31.66 -14.47
N GLY A 362 -61.18 32.33 -14.56
CA GLY A 362 -60.94 33.51 -15.40
C GLY A 362 -61.11 34.84 -14.65
N LYS A 363 -61.20 35.95 -15.39
CA LYS A 363 -61.21 37.31 -14.86
C LYS A 363 -62.54 37.64 -14.13
N HIS A 364 -63.67 37.12 -14.57
CA HIS A 364 -65.00 37.38 -13.98
C HIS A 364 -65.69 36.08 -13.56
N PRO A 365 -65.27 35.47 -12.45
CA PRO A 365 -65.80 34.20 -11.99
C PRO A 365 -67.16 34.39 -11.28
N ILE A 366 -68.18 33.71 -11.74
CA ILE A 366 -69.50 33.65 -11.08
C ILE A 366 -69.51 32.51 -10.10
N LYS A 367 -69.85 32.78 -8.86
CA LYS A 367 -70.01 31.79 -7.79
C LYS A 367 -71.39 31.10 -7.95
N THR A 368 -71.36 29.74 -7.99
CA THR A 368 -72.62 28.96 -8.11
C THR A 368 -72.48 27.65 -7.30
N THR A 369 -73.55 26.89 -7.20
CA THR A 369 -73.53 25.57 -6.61
C THR A 369 -73.04 24.52 -7.62
N LEU A 370 -72.43 23.45 -7.12
CA LEU A 370 -72.00 22.33 -7.97
C LEU A 370 -73.18 21.69 -8.71
N LYS A 371 -74.33 21.66 -8.09
CA LYS A 371 -75.57 21.10 -8.67
C LYS A 371 -76.01 21.94 -9.90
N GLU A 372 -75.98 23.25 -9.76
CA GLU A 372 -76.33 24.17 -10.83
C GLU A 372 -75.32 24.20 -11.95
N ALA A 373 -74.00 24.25 -11.61
CA ALA A 373 -72.97 24.25 -12.59
C ALA A 373 -72.93 22.97 -13.46
N LYS A 374 -73.25 21.82 -12.91
CA LYS A 374 -73.34 20.54 -13.64
C LYS A 374 -74.42 20.48 -14.71
N LYS A 375 -75.41 21.37 -14.68
CA LYS A 375 -76.44 21.42 -15.70
C LYS A 375 -75.84 21.81 -17.08
N ASN A 376 -74.88 22.78 -17.08
CA ASN A 376 -74.39 23.38 -18.32
C ASN A 376 -72.87 23.43 -18.44
N HIS A 377 -72.14 22.90 -17.45
CA HIS A 377 -70.67 22.98 -17.44
C HIS A 377 -70.02 21.63 -17.07
N THR A 378 -68.95 21.30 -17.71
CA THR A 378 -68.13 20.14 -17.40
C THR A 378 -67.01 20.48 -16.37
N PRO A 379 -66.44 19.53 -15.65
CA PRO A 379 -65.37 19.83 -14.73
C PRO A 379 -64.11 20.34 -15.38
N CYS A 380 -63.48 21.32 -14.77
CA CYS A 380 -62.14 21.79 -15.21
C CYS A 380 -61.05 20.78 -14.88
N LYS A 381 -60.32 20.31 -15.87
CA LYS A 381 -59.20 19.37 -15.71
C LYS A 381 -58.07 19.87 -14.80
N LYS A 382 -57.96 21.19 -14.53
CA LYS A 382 -56.97 21.79 -13.65
C LYS A 382 -57.34 21.81 -12.16
N CYS A 383 -58.59 21.95 -11.82
CA CYS A 383 -59.00 22.16 -10.44
C CYS A 383 -60.26 21.39 -10.01
N ALA A 384 -60.91 20.67 -10.91
CA ALA A 384 -62.15 19.95 -10.67
C ALA A 384 -62.05 18.43 -10.94
N MET A 385 -60.84 17.95 -11.27
CA MET A 385 -60.49 16.54 -11.39
C MET A 385 -59.47 16.13 -10.32
#